data_27eaeb2db7ccb74e4fc3514c8966d566
#
_entry.id   27eaeb2db7ccb74e4fc3514c8966d566
#
_cell.length_a   1.000
_cell.length_b   1.000
_cell.length_c   1.000
_cell.angle_alpha   90.00
_cell.angle_beta   90.00
_cell.angle_gamma   90.00
#
_symmetry.space_group_name_H-M   'P 1'
#
loop_
_entity.id
_entity.type
_entity.pdbx_description
1 polymer ?
#
loop_
_entity_poly.entity_id
_entity_poly.type
_entity_poly.pdbx_seq_one_letter_code
_entity_poly.pdbx_strand_id
1 'polypeptide(L)'
;MISVIPQSITATSQVFTADLTERLCKPYCVLSSIQPSVNVVYTIDDTNLVGTDLYVTIKAQGTVTYVSKSGNPCCPSQKVFTEYFTTSFAGATNASTVTIEQASGTVNPYLVNCYNVACGISAINVITLTFTAGGAA
;
A
#
# COMPACT_ATOMS: atom_id res chain seq x y z
N MET A 1 2.19 8.90 -0.17
CA MET A 1 2.42 8.69 1.28
C MET A 1 1.65 7.48 1.75
N ILE A 2 2.28 6.60 2.50
CA ILE A 2 1.63 5.42 3.06
C ILE A 2 1.62 5.51 4.59
N SER A 3 0.47 5.19 5.18
CA SER A 3 0.27 5.10 6.62
C SER A 3 -0.21 3.69 6.94
N VAL A 4 0.46 3.00 7.87
CA VAL A 4 0.20 1.61 8.18
C VAL A 4 -0.18 1.49 9.64
N ILE A 5 -1.34 0.88 9.90
CA ILE A 5 -1.87 0.69 11.24
C ILE A 5 -1.94 -0.82 11.53
N PRO A 6 -1.23 -1.32 12.55
CA PRO A 6 -1.34 -2.72 12.93
C PRO A 6 -2.75 -3.05 13.42
N GLN A 7 -3.33 -4.14 12.91
CA GLN A 7 -4.63 -4.65 13.35
C GLN A 7 -4.45 -5.83 14.30
N SER A 8 -3.50 -6.70 14.00
CA SER A 8 -3.20 -7.88 14.81
C SER A 8 -1.74 -8.26 14.62
N ILE A 9 -1.03 -8.40 15.71
CA ILE A 9 0.39 -8.81 15.71
C ILE A 9 0.54 -10.04 16.58
N THR A 10 0.99 -11.11 15.97
CA THR A 10 1.38 -12.34 16.67
C THR A 10 2.81 -12.71 16.28
N ALA A 11 3.35 -13.77 16.89
CA ALA A 11 4.71 -14.22 16.58
C ALA A 11 4.87 -14.68 15.12
N THR A 12 3.79 -15.11 14.47
CA THR A 12 3.83 -15.70 13.12
C THR A 12 2.95 -14.96 12.12
N SER A 13 2.20 -13.94 12.55
CA SER A 13 1.29 -13.23 11.65
C SER A 13 1.19 -11.75 12.03
N GLN A 14 1.25 -10.91 11.02
CA GLN A 14 1.03 -9.47 11.20
C GLN A 14 0.01 -9.02 10.17
N VAL A 15 -1.07 -8.41 10.66
CA VAL A 15 -2.14 -7.86 9.83
C VAL A 15 -2.13 -6.35 9.96
N PHE A 16 -2.07 -5.66 8.84
CA PHE A 16 -2.03 -4.20 8.80
C PHE A 16 -3.16 -3.66 7.94
N THR A 17 -3.67 -2.50 8.33
CA THR A 17 -4.44 -1.65 7.43
C THR A 17 -3.50 -0.62 6.84
N ALA A 18 -3.32 -0.64 5.53
CA ALA A 18 -2.50 0.31 4.81
C ALA A 18 -3.38 1.36 4.16
N ASP A 19 -3.17 2.62 4.49
CA ASP A 19 -3.83 3.78 3.88
C ASP A 19 -2.81 4.49 2.99
N LEU A 20 -3.05 4.42 1.69
CA LEU A 20 -2.17 5.00 0.70
C LEU A 20 -2.80 6.27 0.17
N THR A 21 -2.19 7.40 0.49
CA THR A 21 -2.68 8.71 0.08
C THR A 21 -1.73 9.32 -0.94
N GLU A 22 -2.26 9.70 -2.10
CA GLU A 22 -1.49 10.30 -3.17
C GLU A 22 -2.13 11.60 -3.64
N ARG A 23 -1.29 12.62 -3.84
CA ARG A 23 -1.71 13.87 -4.47
C ARG A 23 -1.66 13.69 -5.97
N LEU A 24 -2.78 13.93 -6.65
CA LEU A 24 -2.92 13.59 -8.06
C LEU A 24 -2.51 14.70 -9.00
N CYS A 25 -2.79 15.94 -8.65
CA CYS A 25 -2.47 17.07 -9.53
C CYS A 25 -2.31 18.36 -8.75
N LYS A 26 -1.51 19.23 -9.34
CA LYS A 26 -1.31 20.61 -8.84
C LYS A 26 -0.96 21.48 -10.05
N PRO A 27 -1.63 22.58 -10.31
CA PRO A 27 -2.74 23.19 -9.58
C PRO A 27 -4.13 22.63 -9.93
N TYR A 28 -4.20 21.67 -10.82
CA TYR A 28 -5.46 21.13 -11.32
C TYR A 28 -5.97 20.04 -10.38
N CYS A 29 -7.23 20.12 -10.07
CA CYS A 29 -7.86 19.20 -9.14
C CYS A 29 -8.60 18.11 -9.88
N VAL A 30 -8.87 17.02 -9.17
CA VAL A 30 -9.59 15.88 -9.71
C VAL A 30 -11.04 16.25 -9.99
N LEU A 31 -11.55 15.87 -11.14
CA LEU A 31 -12.96 16.01 -11.44
C LEU A 31 -13.75 15.01 -10.59
N SER A 32 -14.44 15.51 -9.56
CA SER A 32 -15.10 14.68 -8.57
C SER A 32 -16.37 14.00 -9.08
N SER A 33 -16.91 14.42 -10.20
CA SER A 33 -18.07 13.78 -10.83
C SER A 33 -17.72 12.44 -11.50
N ILE A 34 -16.43 12.16 -11.70
CA ILE A 34 -15.95 10.90 -12.27
C ILE A 34 -15.10 10.19 -11.23
N GLN A 35 -15.54 8.99 -10.84
CA GLN A 35 -14.85 8.20 -9.82
C GLN A 35 -13.47 7.79 -10.33
N PRO A 36 -12.39 8.13 -9.59
CA PRO A 36 -11.07 7.63 -9.92
C PRO A 36 -10.97 6.14 -9.60
N SER A 37 -10.07 5.45 -10.29
CA SER A 37 -9.76 4.05 -10.00
C SER A 37 -8.32 3.91 -9.54
N VAL A 38 -8.10 2.96 -8.65
CA VAL A 38 -6.78 2.66 -8.09
C VAL A 38 -6.51 1.17 -8.25
N ASN A 39 -5.33 0.87 -8.76
CA ASN A 39 -4.81 -0.48 -8.77
C ASN A 39 -3.49 -0.46 -8.00
N VAL A 40 -3.42 -1.17 -6.88
CA VAL A 40 -2.21 -1.26 -6.06
C VAL A 40 -1.93 -2.70 -5.69
N VAL A 41 -0.66 -3.08 -5.80
CA VAL A 41 -0.18 -4.41 -5.45
C VAL A 41 0.90 -4.27 -4.38
N TYR A 42 0.75 -5.01 -3.30
CA TYR A 42 1.72 -5.09 -2.21
C TYR A 42 2.56 -6.34 -2.36
N THR A 43 3.86 -6.17 -2.40
CA THR A 43 4.81 -7.28 -2.53
C THR A 43 5.93 -7.14 -1.51
N ILE A 44 6.61 -8.25 -1.22
CA ILE A 44 7.82 -8.21 -0.42
C ILE A 44 8.96 -7.79 -1.35
N ASP A 45 9.56 -6.64 -1.05
CA ASP A 45 10.66 -6.09 -1.83
C ASP A 45 12.00 -6.65 -1.37
N ASP A 46 12.19 -6.76 -0.06
CA ASP A 46 13.45 -7.23 0.52
C ASP A 46 13.23 -7.82 1.90
N THR A 47 14.11 -8.74 2.27
CA THR A 47 14.19 -9.27 3.64
C THR A 47 15.65 -9.21 4.10
N ASN A 48 15.85 -8.84 5.36
CA ASN A 48 17.19 -8.73 5.94
C ASN A 48 17.20 -9.29 7.36
N LEU A 49 18.00 -10.30 7.58
CA LEU A 49 18.18 -10.91 8.90
C LEU A 49 19.29 -10.19 9.65
N VAL A 50 18.93 -9.62 10.80
CA VAL A 50 19.89 -8.98 11.72
C VAL A 50 19.77 -9.65 13.08
N GLY A 51 20.78 -10.44 13.44
CA GLY A 51 20.69 -11.28 14.64
C GLY A 51 19.59 -12.30 14.51
N THR A 52 18.55 -12.19 15.34
CA THR A 52 17.36 -13.06 15.29
C THR A 52 16.13 -12.31 14.82
N ASP A 53 16.28 -11.09 14.31
CA ASP A 53 15.17 -10.29 13.79
C ASP A 53 15.22 -10.26 12.27
N LEU A 54 14.13 -10.68 11.64
CA LEU A 54 13.98 -10.60 10.19
C LEU A 54 13.22 -9.33 9.83
N TYR A 55 13.90 -8.40 9.19
CA TYR A 55 13.29 -7.17 8.68
C TYR A 55 12.73 -7.41 7.30
N VAL A 56 11.49 -7.01 7.11
CA VAL A 56 10.76 -7.21 5.86
C VAL A 56 10.35 -5.86 5.32
N THR A 57 10.79 -5.54 4.12
CA THR A 57 10.39 -4.32 3.42
C THR A 57 9.31 -4.67 2.41
N ILE A 58 8.19 -4.00 2.53
CA ILE A 58 7.02 -4.20 1.66
C ILE A 58 6.92 -3.03 0.70
N LYS A 59 6.73 -3.35 -0.58
CA LYS A 59 6.54 -2.38 -1.64
C LYS A 59 5.07 -2.32 -2.03
N ALA A 60 4.50 -1.13 -2.01
CA ALA A 60 3.18 -0.83 -2.57
C ALA A 60 3.40 -0.13 -3.90
N GLN A 61 3.01 -0.76 -4.99
CA GLN A 61 3.17 -0.22 -6.33
C GLN A 61 1.86 -0.24 -7.07
N GLY A 62 1.53 0.87 -7.70
CA GLY A 62 0.27 0.93 -8.40
C GLY A 62 0.09 2.15 -9.26
N THR A 63 -1.13 2.28 -9.78
CA THR A 63 -1.53 3.34 -10.68
C THR A 63 -2.89 3.87 -10.27
N VAL A 64 -3.01 5.18 -10.22
CA VAL A 64 -4.29 5.87 -10.08
C VAL A 64 -4.69 6.40 -11.44
N THR A 65 -5.92 6.11 -11.87
CA THR A 65 -6.51 6.67 -13.08
C THR A 65 -7.60 7.65 -12.69
N TYR A 66 -7.51 8.87 -13.16
CA TYR A 66 -8.40 9.96 -12.79
C TYR A 66 -8.60 10.93 -13.92
N VAL A 67 -9.63 11.78 -13.80
CA VAL A 67 -9.85 12.89 -14.73
C VAL A 67 -9.61 14.18 -13.98
N SER A 68 -8.70 15.02 -14.49
CA SER A 68 -8.50 16.36 -13.93
C SER A 68 -9.63 17.30 -14.39
N LYS A 69 -9.86 18.38 -13.63
CA LYS A 69 -10.90 19.36 -13.97
C LYS A 69 -10.74 19.98 -15.34
N SER A 70 -9.50 20.09 -15.81
CA SER A 70 -9.19 20.61 -17.14
C SER A 70 -9.00 19.50 -18.17
N GLY A 71 -9.12 18.23 -17.76
CA GLY A 71 -8.86 17.07 -18.61
C GLY A 71 -10.08 16.64 -19.41
N ASN A 72 -9.83 15.78 -20.37
CA ASN A 72 -10.85 15.19 -21.21
C ASN A 72 -11.27 13.82 -20.61
N PRO A 73 -12.57 13.59 -20.32
CA PRO A 73 -13.03 12.30 -19.81
C PRO A 73 -12.73 11.10 -20.71
N CYS A 74 -12.58 11.33 -22.00
CA CYS A 74 -12.20 10.27 -22.96
C CYS A 74 -10.72 9.90 -22.88
N CYS A 75 -9.88 10.71 -22.23
CA CYS A 75 -8.45 10.53 -22.10
C CYS A 75 -8.04 10.78 -20.65
N PRO A 76 -8.36 9.88 -19.72
CA PRO A 76 -8.04 10.07 -18.32
C PRO A 76 -6.53 10.10 -18.09
N SER A 77 -6.13 10.80 -17.05
CA SER A 77 -4.75 10.86 -16.60
C SER A 77 -4.41 9.69 -15.68
N GLN A 78 -3.14 9.33 -15.62
CA GLN A 78 -2.65 8.29 -14.73
C GLN A 78 -1.49 8.81 -13.92
N LYS A 79 -1.42 8.39 -12.66
CA LYS A 79 -0.26 8.58 -11.80
C LYS A 79 0.22 7.23 -11.30
N VAL A 80 1.48 6.91 -11.62
CA VAL A 80 2.15 5.72 -11.08
C VAL A 80 2.82 6.11 -9.77
N PHE A 81 2.70 5.25 -8.76
CA PHE A 81 3.32 5.49 -7.47
C PHE A 81 4.00 4.23 -6.95
N THR A 82 5.01 4.44 -6.10
CA THR A 82 5.69 3.38 -5.37
C THR A 82 5.96 3.86 -3.96
N GLU A 83 5.53 3.10 -2.96
CA GLU A 83 5.70 3.41 -1.56
C GLU A 83 6.24 2.18 -0.84
N TYR A 84 6.90 2.39 0.30
CA TYR A 84 7.51 1.30 1.07
C TYR A 84 7.18 1.44 2.55
N PHE A 85 7.08 0.30 3.23
CA PHE A 85 7.12 0.26 4.69
C PHE A 85 7.86 -1.00 5.14
N THR A 86 8.36 -0.96 6.37
CA THR A 86 9.18 -2.04 6.93
C THR A 86 8.60 -2.51 8.25
N THR A 87 8.59 -3.82 8.44
CA THR A 87 8.26 -4.46 9.72
C THR A 87 9.29 -5.52 10.02
N SER A 88 9.20 -6.17 11.19
CA SER A 88 10.12 -7.22 11.58
C SER A 88 9.44 -8.34 12.34
N PHE A 89 10.05 -9.52 12.26
CA PHE A 89 9.67 -10.70 13.03
C PHE A 89 10.85 -11.17 13.86
N ALA A 90 10.61 -11.45 15.14
CA ALA A 90 11.62 -12.00 16.04
C ALA A 90 11.72 -13.52 15.91
N GLY A 91 12.82 -14.10 16.40
CA GLY A 91 13.03 -15.54 16.39
C GLY A 91 13.31 -16.12 15.00
N ALA A 92 13.90 -15.31 14.13
CA ALA A 92 14.20 -15.71 12.76
C ALA A 92 15.56 -16.37 12.63
N THR A 93 15.69 -17.21 11.59
CA THR A 93 16.94 -17.85 11.18
C THR A 93 17.13 -17.64 9.67
N ASN A 94 18.27 -18.12 9.14
CA ASN A 94 18.51 -18.07 7.70
C ASN A 94 17.48 -18.84 6.87
N ALA A 95 16.78 -19.80 7.48
CA ALA A 95 15.76 -20.60 6.81
C ALA A 95 14.36 -20.00 6.94
N SER A 96 14.21 -18.89 7.66
CA SER A 96 12.91 -18.23 7.86
C SER A 96 12.39 -17.63 6.56
N THR A 97 11.08 -17.69 6.37
CA THR A 97 10.38 -17.15 5.21
C THR A 97 9.20 -16.29 5.62
N VAL A 98 8.86 -15.33 4.77
CA VAL A 98 7.68 -14.49 4.94
C VAL A 98 6.89 -14.49 3.65
N THR A 99 5.58 -14.65 3.77
CA THR A 99 4.65 -14.51 2.65
C THR A 99 3.73 -13.33 2.89
N ILE A 100 3.23 -12.75 1.80
CA ILE A 100 2.32 -11.61 1.85
C ILE A 100 1.02 -11.98 1.16
N GLU A 101 -0.09 -11.55 1.76
CA GLU A 101 -1.42 -11.69 1.18
C GLU A 101 -2.14 -10.36 1.29
N GLN A 102 -2.69 -9.92 0.18
CA GLN A 102 -3.50 -8.72 0.10
C GLN A 102 -4.96 -9.14 0.03
N ALA A 103 -5.79 -8.63 0.95
CA ALA A 103 -7.21 -8.93 0.93
C ALA A 103 -7.83 -8.48 -0.39
N SER A 104 -8.55 -9.40 -1.04
CA SER A 104 -9.18 -9.12 -2.31
C SER A 104 -10.39 -8.21 -2.14
N GLY A 105 -10.65 -7.40 -3.13
CA GLY A 105 -11.93 -6.74 -3.32
C GLY A 105 -12.10 -5.40 -2.67
N THR A 106 -11.11 -4.84 -1.99
CA THR A 106 -11.37 -3.58 -1.35
C THR A 106 -10.26 -2.56 -1.51
N VAL A 107 -10.20 -2.02 -2.66
CA VAL A 107 -9.71 -0.66 -2.77
C VAL A 107 -10.97 0.20 -2.86
N ASN A 108 -11.31 0.92 -1.78
CA ASN A 108 -12.36 1.93 -1.80
C ASN A 108 -11.68 3.28 -1.92
N PRO A 109 -11.36 3.73 -3.15
CA PRO A 109 -10.72 5.02 -3.31
C PRO A 109 -11.70 6.13 -2.93
N TYR A 110 -11.24 7.09 -2.14
CA TYR A 110 -12.01 8.29 -1.85
C TYR A 110 -11.16 9.52 -2.13
N LEU A 111 -11.83 10.58 -2.54
CA LEU A 111 -11.16 11.83 -2.87
C LEU A 111 -10.77 12.58 -1.61
N VAL A 112 -9.55 13.11 -1.62
CA VAL A 112 -9.02 13.96 -0.56
C VAL A 112 -9.06 15.40 -1.06
N ASN A 113 -9.59 16.29 -0.23
CA ASN A 113 -9.70 17.71 -0.58
C ASN A 113 -8.49 18.50 -0.12
N CYS A 114 -8.05 19.41 -0.98
CA CYS A 114 -7.09 20.46 -0.66
C CYS A 114 -7.76 21.80 -0.94
N TYR A 115 -7.89 22.65 0.08
CA TYR A 115 -8.52 23.95 -0.08
C TYR A 115 -9.92 23.88 -0.73
N ASN A 116 -10.76 22.96 -0.22
CA ASN A 116 -12.12 22.72 -0.69
C ASN A 116 -12.22 22.18 -2.13
N VAL A 117 -11.14 21.66 -2.67
CA VAL A 117 -11.11 21.10 -4.02
C VAL A 117 -10.48 19.70 -3.97
N ALA A 118 -11.06 18.76 -4.67
CA ALA A 118 -10.49 17.41 -4.74
C ALA A 118 -9.13 17.46 -5.44
N CYS A 119 -8.08 17.04 -4.73
CA CYS A 119 -6.70 17.10 -5.25
C CYS A 119 -5.92 15.80 -5.06
N GLY A 120 -6.47 14.83 -4.38
CA GLY A 120 -5.80 13.60 -4.09
C GLY A 120 -6.77 12.44 -3.94
N ILE A 121 -6.21 11.28 -3.70
CA ILE A 121 -6.96 10.04 -3.49
C ILE A 121 -6.36 9.26 -2.33
N SER A 122 -7.21 8.59 -1.58
CA SER A 122 -6.80 7.66 -0.54
C SER A 122 -7.37 6.27 -0.86
N ALA A 123 -6.56 5.25 -0.69
CA ALA A 123 -6.93 3.86 -0.93
C ALA A 123 -6.52 3.02 0.28
N ILE A 124 -7.45 2.22 0.79
CA ILE A 124 -7.23 1.41 1.98
C ILE A 124 -7.24 -0.07 1.61
N ASN A 125 -6.20 -0.77 2.05
CA ASN A 125 -6.06 -2.22 1.87
C ASN A 125 -5.71 -2.90 3.18
N VAL A 126 -6.10 -4.15 3.31
CA VAL A 126 -5.68 -5.01 4.43
C VAL A 126 -4.60 -5.96 3.92
N ILE A 127 -3.46 -5.96 4.59
CA ILE A 127 -2.28 -6.73 4.21
C ILE A 127 -1.93 -7.68 5.36
N THR A 128 -1.76 -8.95 5.04
CA THR A 128 -1.36 -9.98 6.00
C THR A 128 0.01 -10.52 5.63
N LEU A 129 0.93 -10.49 6.60
CA LEU A 129 2.23 -11.12 6.50
C LEU A 129 2.23 -12.37 7.36
N THR A 130 2.66 -13.49 6.80
CA THR A 130 2.81 -14.75 7.51
C THR A 130 4.29 -15.11 7.58
N PHE A 131 4.77 -15.29 8.80
CA PHE A 131 6.15 -15.67 9.07
C PHE A 131 6.24 -17.14 9.40
N THR A 132 7.15 -17.84 8.72
CA THR A 132 7.51 -19.21 9.00
C THR A 132 8.96 -19.24 9.44
N ALA A 133 9.19 -19.68 10.67
CA ALA A 133 10.54 -19.64 11.28
C ALA A 133 11.56 -20.47 10.51
N GLY A 134 11.10 -21.41 9.70
CA GLY A 134 11.98 -22.31 8.98
C GLY A 134 12.37 -23.50 9.82
N GLY A 135 12.80 -24.56 9.16
CA GLY A 135 13.16 -25.76 9.84
C GLY A 135 14.30 -25.54 10.81
N ALA A 136 14.02 -25.73 12.08
CA ALA A 136 15.11 -26.08 12.97
C ALA A 136 15.72 -27.36 12.44
N ALA A 137 16.96 -27.28 12.17
CA ALA A 137 17.69 -28.46 11.78
C ALA A 137 17.53 -29.54 12.84
#